data_c3f3bdef4ba8e7730bcc61ab437b0105
#
_entry.id   c3f3bdef4ba8e7730bcc61ab437b0105
#
_cell.length_a   1.000
_cell.length_b   1.000
_cell.length_c   1.000
_cell.angle_alpha   90.00
_cell.angle_beta   90.00
_cell.angle_gamma   90.00
#
_symmetry.space_group_name_H-M   'P 1'
#
loop_
_entity.id
_entity.type
_entity.pdbx_description
1 polymer ?
#
loop_
_entity_poly.entity_id
_entity_poly.type
_entity_poly.pdbx_seq_one_letter_code
_entity_poly.pdbx_strand_id
1 'polypeptide(L)'
;FVGAEDLVAKVKEGWLDFDAAVATPDVMALVGQIGRLLGPRGLMPNAKTGSVTFDVTKAVNELKAGRVDFKVDKAGVLHAPLGKVSFGPEKILGNLKALLETVNRLKPSGAKGTYMLSMAVSTTMGPGFKIDMSQVKKFLEG
;
A
#
# COMPACT_ATOMS: atom_id res chain seq x y z
N PHE A 1 -11.41 0.49 17.08
CA PHE A 1 -12.56 1.39 17.32
C PHE A 1 -13.57 1.18 16.19
N VAL A 2 -14.86 1.16 16.52
CA VAL A 2 -15.96 1.05 15.57
C VAL A 2 -16.94 2.18 15.88
N GLY A 3 -17.36 2.91 14.86
CA GLY A 3 -18.29 4.02 14.99
C GLY A 3 -18.47 4.73 13.64
N ALA A 4 -19.36 5.67 13.56
CA ALA A 4 -19.60 6.49 12.37
C ALA A 4 -19.41 7.99 12.69
N GLU A 5 -20.47 8.67 13.07
CA GLU A 5 -20.42 10.11 13.37
C GLU A 5 -19.53 10.45 14.57
N ASP A 6 -19.55 9.58 15.59
CA ASP A 6 -18.74 9.72 16.80
C ASP A 6 -17.22 9.74 16.50
N LEU A 7 -16.77 8.85 15.60
CA LEU A 7 -15.36 8.80 15.18
C LEU A 7 -14.99 10.01 14.31
N VAL A 8 -15.91 10.44 13.45
CA VAL A 8 -15.70 11.65 12.63
C VAL A 8 -15.56 12.90 13.51
N ALA A 9 -16.36 13.01 14.58
CA ALA A 9 -16.24 14.10 15.54
C ALA A 9 -14.87 14.08 16.24
N LYS A 10 -14.44 12.93 16.77
CA LYS A 10 -13.12 12.77 17.40
C LYS A 10 -11.96 13.13 16.47
N VAL A 11 -12.03 12.72 15.21
CA VAL A 11 -11.00 13.05 14.21
C VAL A 11 -10.99 14.55 13.92
N LYS A 12 -12.15 15.23 13.89
CA LYS A 12 -12.24 16.70 13.78
C LYS A 12 -11.61 17.40 14.97
N GLU A 13 -11.71 16.83 16.17
CA GLU A 13 -11.07 17.34 17.40
C GLU A 13 -9.55 17.08 17.43
N GLY A 14 -9.00 16.35 16.44
CA GLY A 14 -7.57 16.11 16.30
C GLY A 14 -7.10 14.71 16.74
N TRP A 15 -8.02 13.81 17.08
CA TRP A 15 -7.65 12.43 17.38
C TRP A 15 -7.27 11.67 16.11
N LEU A 16 -5.98 11.34 15.97
CA LEU A 16 -5.40 10.68 14.82
C LEU A 16 -4.46 9.52 15.25
N ASP A 17 -4.72 8.98 16.44
CA ASP A 17 -3.94 7.89 17.05
C ASP A 17 -4.44 6.52 16.54
N PHE A 18 -4.29 6.31 15.22
CA PHE A 18 -4.57 5.04 14.55
C PHE A 18 -3.72 4.91 13.28
N ASP A 19 -3.36 3.68 12.93
CA ASP A 19 -2.48 3.36 11.80
C ASP A 19 -3.23 3.25 10.47
N ALA A 20 -4.49 2.80 10.48
CA ALA A 20 -5.29 2.60 9.28
C ALA A 20 -6.78 2.78 9.57
N ALA A 21 -7.52 3.17 8.55
CA ALA A 21 -8.96 3.29 8.59
C ALA A 21 -9.63 2.47 7.48
N VAL A 22 -10.70 1.76 7.85
CA VAL A 22 -11.58 1.04 6.92
C VAL A 22 -12.95 1.68 7.00
N ALA A 23 -13.61 1.85 5.88
CA ALA A 23 -14.95 2.41 5.81
C ALA A 23 -15.86 1.58 4.90
N THR A 24 -17.14 1.56 5.20
CA THR A 24 -18.14 1.07 4.24
C THR A 24 -18.51 2.21 3.27
N PRO A 25 -18.93 1.90 2.04
CA PRO A 25 -19.32 2.92 1.07
C PRO A 25 -20.36 3.92 1.60
N ASP A 26 -21.25 3.48 2.47
CA ASP A 26 -22.34 4.28 3.03
C ASP A 26 -21.82 5.46 3.89
N VAL A 27 -20.74 5.22 4.67
CA VAL A 27 -20.16 6.25 5.55
C VAL A 27 -19.12 7.12 4.84
N MET A 28 -18.80 6.86 3.57
CA MET A 28 -17.80 7.62 2.83
C MET A 28 -18.16 9.11 2.68
N ALA A 29 -19.44 9.45 2.65
CA ALA A 29 -19.89 10.85 2.64
C ALA A 29 -19.45 11.60 3.91
N LEU A 30 -19.51 10.95 5.07
CA LEU A 30 -19.05 11.49 6.36
C LEU A 30 -17.53 11.53 6.42
N VAL A 31 -16.84 10.48 5.98
CA VAL A 31 -15.37 10.41 5.93
C VAL A 31 -14.80 11.48 4.99
N GLY A 32 -15.51 11.80 3.91
CA GLY A 32 -15.13 12.87 2.96
C GLY A 32 -14.97 14.23 3.63
N GLN A 33 -15.76 14.54 4.67
CA GLN A 33 -15.65 15.81 5.43
C GLN A 33 -14.31 15.95 6.17
N ILE A 34 -13.71 14.83 6.58
CA ILE A 34 -12.42 14.79 7.28
C ILE A 34 -11.25 14.42 6.35
N GLY A 35 -11.54 14.31 5.04
CA GLY A 35 -10.53 13.95 4.04
C GLY A 35 -9.34 14.90 3.98
N ARG A 36 -9.54 16.19 4.30
CA ARG A 36 -8.46 17.19 4.40
C ARG A 36 -7.48 16.90 5.54
N LEU A 37 -7.94 16.25 6.61
CA LEU A 37 -7.12 15.86 7.77
C LEU A 37 -6.43 14.50 7.52
N LEU A 38 -7.16 13.52 6.97
CA LEU A 38 -6.68 12.16 6.75
C LEU A 38 -5.80 12.02 5.50
N GLY A 39 -6.09 12.79 4.44
CA GLY A 39 -5.42 12.70 3.14
C GLY A 39 -3.90 12.90 3.21
N PRO A 40 -3.38 14.01 3.79
CA PRO A 40 -1.94 14.25 3.89
C PRO A 40 -1.18 13.21 4.69
N ARG A 41 -1.86 12.51 5.62
CA ARG A 41 -1.29 11.47 6.46
C ARG A 41 -1.40 10.06 5.86
N GLY A 42 -2.04 9.91 4.70
CA GLY A 42 -2.25 8.60 4.07
C GLY A 42 -3.27 7.72 4.77
N LEU A 43 -4.03 8.25 5.73
CA LEU A 43 -5.01 7.50 6.53
C LEU A 43 -6.40 7.45 5.89
N MET A 44 -6.59 8.10 4.73
CA MET A 44 -7.89 8.16 4.08
C MET A 44 -8.25 6.83 3.42
N PRO A 45 -9.42 6.21 3.76
CA PRO A 45 -9.89 5.02 3.08
C PRO A 45 -10.05 5.25 1.58
N ASN A 46 -9.63 4.28 0.77
CA ASN A 46 -9.69 4.35 -0.68
C ASN A 46 -10.27 3.05 -1.26
N ALA A 47 -11.23 3.18 -2.17
CA ALA A 47 -11.83 2.03 -2.85
C ALA A 47 -10.83 1.25 -3.71
N LYS A 48 -9.85 1.93 -4.33
CA LYS A 48 -8.80 1.28 -5.14
C LYS A 48 -7.88 0.38 -4.33
N THR A 49 -7.63 0.74 -3.08
CA THR A 49 -6.82 -0.07 -2.17
C THR A 49 -7.69 -1.07 -1.39
N GLY A 50 -9.02 -1.10 -1.61
CA GLY A 50 -9.93 -2.00 -0.90
C GLY A 50 -10.14 -1.67 0.58
N SER A 51 -9.75 -0.46 1.01
CA SER A 51 -10.06 0.04 2.36
C SER A 51 -11.50 0.54 2.45
N VAL A 52 -12.21 0.62 1.33
CA VAL A 52 -13.65 0.87 1.27
C VAL A 52 -14.34 -0.40 0.78
N THR A 53 -15.00 -1.11 1.69
CA THR A 53 -15.64 -2.40 1.41
C THR A 53 -16.80 -2.66 2.36
N PHE A 54 -17.76 -3.47 1.93
CA PHE A 54 -18.81 -3.99 2.81
C PHE A 54 -18.29 -5.11 3.72
N ASP A 55 -17.24 -5.84 3.30
CA ASP A 55 -16.62 -6.90 4.09
C ASP A 55 -15.49 -6.32 4.97
N VAL A 56 -15.91 -5.64 6.04
CA VAL A 56 -15.00 -5.00 7.00
C VAL A 56 -14.10 -6.01 7.69
N THR A 57 -14.61 -7.21 8.00
CA THR A 57 -13.86 -8.25 8.71
C THR A 57 -12.64 -8.69 7.90
N LYS A 58 -12.82 -8.94 6.61
CA LYS A 58 -11.75 -9.32 5.70
C LYS A 58 -10.71 -8.20 5.57
N ALA A 59 -11.16 -6.97 5.34
CA ALA A 59 -10.26 -5.81 5.21
C ALA A 59 -9.43 -5.56 6.48
N VAL A 60 -10.02 -5.69 7.65
CA VAL A 60 -9.31 -5.55 8.93
C VAL A 60 -8.26 -6.65 9.11
N ASN A 61 -8.58 -7.89 8.75
CA ASN A 61 -7.63 -9.01 8.83
C ASN A 61 -6.47 -8.83 7.85
N GLU A 62 -6.72 -8.36 6.63
CA GLU A 62 -5.68 -8.03 5.64
C GLU A 62 -4.76 -6.91 6.14
N LEU A 63 -5.30 -5.85 6.74
CA LEU A 63 -4.51 -4.77 7.33
C LEU A 63 -3.67 -5.25 8.52
N LYS A 64 -4.24 -6.09 9.39
CA LYS A 64 -3.50 -6.72 10.51
C LYS A 64 -2.41 -7.67 10.03
N ALA A 65 -2.60 -8.34 8.90
CA ALA A 65 -1.59 -9.18 8.27
C ALA A 65 -0.42 -8.37 7.65
N GLY A 66 -0.53 -7.04 7.62
CA GLY A 66 0.53 -6.15 7.12
C GLY A 66 0.38 -5.81 5.64
N ARG A 67 -0.84 -5.63 5.18
CA ARG A 67 -1.11 -5.13 3.84
C ARG A 67 -0.37 -3.82 3.59
N VAL A 68 0.33 -3.75 2.47
CA VAL A 68 1.09 -2.58 2.02
C VAL A 68 0.37 -1.94 0.84
N ASP A 69 0.03 -0.67 0.99
CA ASP A 69 -0.46 0.15 -0.11
C ASP A 69 0.71 0.86 -0.78
N PHE A 70 0.75 0.84 -2.10
CA PHE A 70 1.78 1.53 -2.87
C PHE A 70 1.19 2.41 -3.95
N LYS A 71 1.89 3.47 -4.30
CA LYS A 71 1.49 4.43 -5.31
C LYS A 71 2.69 4.84 -6.15
N VAL A 72 2.48 4.97 -7.44
CA VAL A 72 3.46 5.53 -8.37
C VAL A 72 3.43 7.05 -8.27
N ASP A 73 4.59 7.67 -8.18
CA ASP A 73 4.73 9.13 -8.19
C ASP A 73 4.65 9.72 -9.60
N LYS A 74 4.78 11.05 -9.72
CA LYS A 74 4.74 11.75 -11.01
C LYS A 74 5.93 11.42 -11.92
N ALA A 75 7.04 10.98 -11.37
CA ALA A 75 8.25 10.57 -12.08
C ALA A 75 8.20 9.12 -12.57
N GLY A 76 7.14 8.38 -12.23
CA GLY A 76 7.01 6.95 -12.56
C GLY A 76 7.76 6.03 -11.60
N VAL A 77 8.20 6.54 -10.44
CA VAL A 77 8.88 5.75 -9.42
C VAL A 77 7.85 5.19 -8.43
N LEU A 78 8.03 3.93 -8.05
CA LEU A 78 7.22 3.23 -7.08
C LEU A 78 8.06 2.96 -5.84
N HIS A 79 7.58 3.43 -4.69
CA HIS A 79 8.17 3.15 -3.39
C HIS A 79 7.24 2.24 -2.59
N ALA A 80 7.77 1.09 -2.15
CA ALA A 80 7.00 0.16 -1.34
C ALA A 80 7.89 -0.47 -0.26
N PRO A 81 7.45 -0.54 0.99
CA PRO A 81 8.15 -1.27 2.02
C PRO A 81 7.98 -2.78 1.78
N LEU A 82 9.08 -3.54 1.80
CA LEU A 82 9.08 -5.00 1.63
C LEU A 82 8.90 -5.74 2.94
N GLY A 83 9.32 -5.15 4.05
CA GLY A 83 9.24 -5.75 5.35
C GLY A 83 10.27 -5.21 6.33
N LYS A 84 10.37 -5.86 7.48
CA LYS A 84 11.36 -5.54 8.52
C LYS A 84 12.54 -6.51 8.41
N VAL A 85 13.72 -6.08 8.84
CA VAL A 85 14.94 -6.93 8.88
C VAL A 85 14.69 -8.21 9.69
N SER A 86 13.84 -8.14 10.72
CA SER A 86 13.46 -9.29 11.56
C SER A 86 12.67 -10.39 10.83
N PHE A 87 12.18 -10.15 9.61
CA PHE A 87 11.41 -11.16 8.87
C PHE A 87 12.29 -12.27 8.30
N GLY A 88 13.58 -11.99 8.10
CA GLY A 88 14.51 -12.89 7.44
C GLY A 88 14.44 -12.80 5.90
N PRO A 89 15.47 -13.31 5.20
CA PRO A 89 15.61 -13.14 3.76
C PRO A 89 14.51 -13.85 2.96
N GLU A 90 14.10 -15.05 3.35
CA GLU A 90 13.09 -15.83 2.63
C GLU A 90 11.73 -15.12 2.56
N LYS A 91 11.26 -14.56 3.69
CA LYS A 91 9.99 -13.82 3.73
C LYS A 91 10.06 -12.53 2.93
N ILE A 92 11.21 -11.84 2.97
CA ILE A 92 11.43 -10.62 2.18
C ILE A 92 11.42 -10.94 0.68
N LEU A 93 12.06 -12.05 0.27
CA LEU A 93 12.01 -12.50 -1.13
C LEU A 93 10.60 -12.87 -1.56
N GLY A 94 9.83 -13.55 -0.72
CA GLY A 94 8.42 -13.86 -0.97
C GLY A 94 7.57 -12.59 -1.15
N ASN A 95 7.76 -11.60 -0.27
CA ASN A 95 7.07 -10.30 -0.38
C ASN A 95 7.48 -9.54 -1.65
N LEU A 96 8.76 -9.59 -2.01
CA LEU A 96 9.25 -8.98 -3.24
C LEU A 96 8.61 -9.64 -4.47
N LYS A 97 8.53 -10.98 -4.52
CA LYS A 97 7.88 -11.72 -5.61
C LYS A 97 6.42 -11.30 -5.75
N ALA A 98 5.66 -11.30 -4.66
CA ALA A 98 4.25 -10.90 -4.64
C ALA A 98 4.04 -9.44 -5.09
N LEU A 99 4.92 -8.51 -4.68
CA LEU A 99 4.90 -7.13 -5.12
C LEU A 99 5.12 -7.02 -6.63
N LEU A 100 6.16 -7.67 -7.15
CA LEU A 100 6.51 -7.63 -8.57
C LEU A 100 5.42 -8.26 -9.46
N GLU A 101 4.84 -9.37 -9.05
CA GLU A 101 3.69 -9.99 -9.73
C GLU A 101 2.50 -9.03 -9.78
N THR A 102 2.21 -8.35 -8.66
CA THR A 102 1.12 -7.37 -8.59
C THR A 102 1.37 -6.17 -9.50
N VAL A 103 2.59 -5.64 -9.51
CA VAL A 103 2.99 -4.53 -10.39
C VAL A 103 2.89 -4.92 -11.86
N ASN A 104 3.32 -6.13 -12.23
CA ASN A 104 3.18 -6.64 -13.59
C ASN A 104 1.72 -6.82 -14.00
N ARG A 105 0.88 -7.34 -13.11
CA ARG A 105 -0.56 -7.50 -13.36
C ARG A 105 -1.28 -6.17 -13.54
N LEU A 106 -0.84 -5.14 -12.84
CA LEU A 106 -1.41 -3.78 -12.93
C LEU A 106 -0.84 -2.97 -14.10
N LYS A 107 0.02 -3.55 -14.92
CA LYS A 107 0.56 -2.88 -16.11
C LYS A 107 -0.60 -2.40 -17.01
N PRO A 108 -0.71 -1.09 -17.31
CA PRO A 108 -1.74 -0.59 -18.21
C PRO A 108 -1.48 -1.05 -19.65
N SER A 109 -2.56 -1.32 -20.40
CA SER A 109 -2.47 -1.78 -21.79
C SER A 109 -1.75 -0.78 -22.72
N GLY A 110 -1.76 0.50 -22.38
CA GLY A 110 -1.05 1.55 -23.12
C GLY A 110 0.47 1.58 -22.90
N ALA A 111 1.00 0.90 -21.90
CA ALA A 111 2.44 0.86 -21.63
C ALA A 111 3.16 -0.08 -22.61
N LYS A 112 3.72 0.50 -23.68
CA LYS A 112 4.50 -0.23 -24.69
C LYS A 112 5.96 -0.36 -24.23
N GLY A 113 6.60 -1.48 -24.59
CA GLY A 113 8.02 -1.73 -24.28
C GLY A 113 8.29 -2.27 -22.87
N THR A 114 9.50 -2.00 -22.36
CA THR A 114 9.94 -2.46 -21.05
C THR A 114 9.25 -1.65 -19.95
N TYR A 115 8.43 -2.31 -19.13
CA TYR A 115 7.64 -1.65 -18.09
C TYR A 115 8.47 -1.29 -16.85
N MET A 116 9.19 -2.26 -16.32
CA MET A 116 10.13 -2.01 -15.22
C MET A 116 11.52 -1.72 -15.78
N LEU A 117 12.02 -0.51 -15.61
CA LEU A 117 13.30 -0.04 -16.14
C LEU A 117 14.45 -0.37 -15.19
N SER A 118 14.26 -0.16 -13.91
CA SER A 118 15.28 -0.39 -12.88
C SER A 118 14.61 -0.72 -11.55
N MET A 119 15.32 -1.45 -10.71
CA MET A 119 14.92 -1.76 -9.35
C MET A 119 16.11 -1.61 -8.42
N ALA A 120 15.85 -1.07 -7.24
CA ALA A 120 16.83 -1.01 -6.16
C ALA A 120 16.17 -1.36 -4.84
N VAL A 121 16.90 -2.01 -3.96
CA VAL A 121 16.49 -2.33 -2.59
C VAL A 121 17.45 -1.68 -1.63
N SER A 122 16.94 -1.08 -0.58
CA SER A 122 17.73 -0.45 0.47
C SER A 122 17.12 -0.69 1.84
N THR A 123 17.92 -0.63 2.87
CA THR A 123 17.44 -0.44 4.23
C THR A 123 17.16 1.04 4.48
N THR A 124 16.39 1.36 5.53
CA THR A 124 15.98 2.74 5.83
C THR A 124 17.14 3.73 5.90
N MET A 125 18.28 3.32 6.48
CA MET A 125 19.47 4.15 6.64
C MET A 125 20.68 3.60 5.89
N GLY A 126 20.50 2.58 5.06
CA GLY A 126 21.58 1.93 4.32
C GLY A 126 21.70 2.38 2.87
N PRO A 127 22.75 1.93 2.18
CA PRO A 127 22.93 2.20 0.76
C PRO A 127 21.86 1.47 -0.09
N GLY A 128 21.57 2.01 -1.26
CA GLY A 128 20.71 1.38 -2.24
C GLY A 128 21.50 0.39 -3.11
N PHE A 129 21.00 -0.83 -3.22
CA PHE A 129 21.55 -1.87 -4.08
C PHE A 129 20.69 -2.01 -5.32
N LYS A 130 21.26 -1.78 -6.50
CA LYS A 130 20.59 -2.01 -7.77
C LYS A 130 20.52 -3.50 -8.06
N ILE A 131 19.37 -3.96 -8.53
CA ILE A 131 19.12 -5.35 -8.90
C ILE A 131 19.08 -5.44 -10.42
N ASP A 132 19.72 -6.48 -10.96
CA ASP A 132 19.70 -6.75 -12.40
C ASP A 132 18.32 -7.22 -12.83
N MET A 133 17.73 -6.49 -13.79
CA MET A 133 16.38 -6.77 -14.30
C MET A 133 16.28 -8.09 -15.06
N SER A 134 17.38 -8.63 -15.57
CA SER A 134 17.42 -9.97 -16.18
C SER A 134 17.22 -11.09 -15.15
N GLN A 135 17.77 -10.92 -13.95
CA GLN A 135 17.55 -11.86 -12.85
C GLN A 135 16.11 -11.75 -12.29
N VAL A 136 15.54 -10.54 -12.24
CA VAL A 136 14.15 -10.34 -11.81
C VAL A 136 13.17 -11.09 -12.69
N LYS A 137 13.36 -11.09 -14.00
CA LYS A 137 12.50 -11.86 -14.93
C LYS A 137 12.55 -13.34 -14.64
N LYS A 138 13.75 -13.91 -14.51
CA LYS A 138 13.93 -15.32 -14.16
C LYS A 138 13.30 -15.69 -12.82
N PHE A 139 13.40 -14.79 -11.83
CA PHE A 139 12.82 -14.97 -10.51
C PHE A 139 11.28 -14.99 -10.53
N LEU A 140 10.65 -14.28 -11.47
CA LEU A 140 9.20 -14.25 -11.63
C LEU A 140 8.68 -15.46 -12.43
N GLU A 141 9.49 -16.05 -13.31
CA GLU A 141 9.13 -17.20 -14.15
C GLU A 141 9.30 -18.55 -13.41
N GLY A 142 10.09 -18.60 -12.35
CA GLY A 142 10.32 -19.77 -11.51
C GLY A 142 9.54 -19.76 -10.22
#